data_5b598f2428e6e4c9b8cd9354a56669df
#
_entry.id   5b598f2428e6e4c9b8cd9354a56669df
#
_cell.length_a   1.000
_cell.length_b   1.000
_cell.length_c   1.000
_cell.angle_alpha   90.00
_cell.angle_beta   90.00
_cell.angle_gamma   90.00
#
_symmetry.space_group_name_H-M   'P 1'
#
loop_
_entity.id
_entity.type
_entity.pdbx_description
1 polymer ?
#
loop_
_entity_poly.entity_id
_entity_poly.type
_entity_poly.pdbx_seq_one_letter_code
_entity_poly.pdbx_strand_id
1 'polypeptide(L)'
;MMPHFDGVDFDGYLCFNGGYSYTKDRILYHNPLDRKDIEQLFDNAKNMNEDVLVAGIEEMSATGFNKALEDYMSFAKLRLTNYGGEHLQNVLNHEVYQLMVGTKEEQDDELLRGIKNLKITRWWDCACDIVNRDCSKSQGISHVLEAYGYNRENVMAFGDGGNDMDMLEYAGIGVAMGNAKEKVKACANYVTDSVDDDGVVTALKHFHII
;
A
#
# COMPACT_ATOMS: atom_id res chain seq x y z
N MET A 1 6.41 3.96 13.31
CA MET A 1 6.97 2.82 14.12
C MET A 1 7.41 1.74 13.14
N MET A 2 8.67 1.36 13.12
CA MET A 2 9.14 0.26 12.25
C MET A 2 8.43 -1.04 12.63
N PRO A 3 7.93 -1.83 11.68
CA PRO A 3 7.42 -3.16 11.98
C PRO A 3 8.54 -3.98 12.61
N HIS A 4 8.26 -4.58 13.78
CA HIS A 4 9.22 -5.43 14.46
C HIS A 4 9.00 -6.86 13.96
N PHE A 5 9.96 -7.36 13.23
CA PHE A 5 10.00 -8.77 12.82
C PHE A 5 11.08 -9.44 13.63
N ASP A 6 10.69 -10.27 14.60
CA ASP A 6 11.61 -10.92 15.52
C ASP A 6 12.69 -11.72 14.76
N GLY A 7 13.93 -11.26 14.86
CA GLY A 7 15.10 -11.92 14.28
C GLY A 7 15.37 -11.66 12.81
N VAL A 8 14.58 -10.80 12.14
CA VAL A 8 14.83 -10.39 10.75
C VAL A 8 15.23 -8.93 10.69
N ASP A 9 16.37 -8.66 10.09
CA ASP A 9 16.91 -7.31 9.87
C ASP A 9 16.75 -6.94 8.38
N PHE A 10 15.87 -5.97 8.08
CA PHE A 10 15.63 -5.53 6.71
C PHE A 10 16.55 -4.35 6.36
N ASP A 11 17.11 -4.34 5.17
CA ASP A 11 17.96 -3.27 4.66
C ASP A 11 17.15 -2.03 4.26
N GLY A 12 15.86 -2.18 3.93
CA GLY A 12 14.98 -1.09 3.54
C GLY A 12 13.50 -1.43 3.64
N TYR A 13 12.69 -0.39 3.61
CA TYR A 13 11.24 -0.46 3.77
C TYR A 13 10.55 0.36 2.69
N LEU A 14 9.50 -0.20 2.10
CA LEU A 14 8.59 0.48 1.20
C LEU A 14 7.20 0.54 1.83
N CYS A 15 6.69 1.75 2.03
CA CYS A 15 5.41 2.01 2.67
C CYS A 15 4.47 2.74 1.72
N PHE A 16 3.17 2.75 2.05
CA PHE A 16 2.15 3.52 1.33
C PHE A 16 2.14 3.25 -0.18
N ASN A 17 2.13 1.96 -0.54
CA ASN A 17 2.16 1.52 -1.94
C ASN A 17 3.32 2.13 -2.77
N GLY A 18 4.48 2.34 -2.14
CA GLY A 18 5.67 2.93 -2.76
C GLY A 18 5.78 4.46 -2.64
N GLY A 19 4.84 5.10 -1.94
CA GLY A 19 4.87 6.56 -1.71
C GLY A 19 5.94 7.02 -0.72
N TYR A 20 6.48 6.09 0.08
CA TYR A 20 7.57 6.36 1.02
C TYR A 20 8.51 5.16 1.11
N SER A 21 9.79 5.39 0.91
CA SER A 21 10.81 4.36 1.09
C SER A 21 12.01 4.88 1.85
N TYR A 22 12.56 4.04 2.71
CA TYR A 22 13.65 4.41 3.60
C TYR A 22 14.50 3.20 3.99
N THR A 23 15.73 3.49 4.41
CA THR A 23 16.63 2.57 5.11
C THR A 23 16.74 2.96 6.57
N LYS A 24 17.53 2.24 7.36
CA LYS A 24 17.84 2.64 8.73
C LYS A 24 18.48 4.03 8.84
N ASP A 25 19.22 4.44 7.80
CA ASP A 25 20.06 5.63 7.85
C ASP A 25 19.49 6.83 7.10
N ARG A 26 18.58 6.61 6.13
CA ARG A 26 18.07 7.70 5.28
C ARG A 26 16.74 7.38 4.60
N ILE A 27 16.01 8.44 4.28
CA ILE A 27 14.88 8.41 3.37
C ILE A 27 15.43 8.29 1.94
N LEU A 28 14.91 7.35 1.16
CA LEU A 28 15.26 7.14 -0.25
C LEU A 28 14.30 7.87 -1.17
N TYR A 29 13.02 7.86 -0.83
CA TYR A 29 11.97 8.51 -1.59
C TYR A 29 10.80 8.88 -0.69
N HIS A 30 10.15 10.01 -0.97
CA HIS A 30 8.89 10.39 -0.35
C HIS A 30 8.03 11.19 -1.35
N ASN A 31 6.73 10.91 -1.36
CA ASN A 31 5.75 11.55 -2.24
C ASN A 31 4.42 11.73 -1.49
N PRO A 32 4.33 12.74 -0.59
CA PRO A 32 3.12 12.99 0.17
C PRO A 32 1.98 13.48 -0.73
N LEU A 33 0.75 13.29 -0.28
CA LEU A 33 -0.45 13.75 -0.96
C LEU A 33 -0.58 15.28 -0.85
N ASP A 34 -1.07 15.91 -1.91
CA ASP A 34 -1.39 17.35 -1.90
C ASP A 34 -2.59 17.61 -0.97
N ARG A 35 -2.50 18.64 -0.16
CA ARG A 35 -3.55 19.01 0.80
C ARG A 35 -4.89 19.29 0.13
N LYS A 36 -4.90 19.90 -1.04
CA LYS A 36 -6.13 20.21 -1.78
C LYS A 36 -6.82 18.95 -2.29
N ASP A 37 -6.03 17.95 -2.72
CA ASP A 37 -6.57 16.67 -3.16
C ASP A 37 -7.16 15.89 -1.97
N ILE A 38 -6.54 15.96 -0.79
CA ILE A 38 -7.08 15.40 0.46
C ILE A 38 -8.41 16.04 0.83
N GLU A 39 -8.48 17.37 0.82
CA GLU A 39 -9.70 18.12 1.15
C GLU A 39 -10.84 17.81 0.15
N GLN A 40 -10.55 17.75 -1.14
CA GLN A 40 -11.53 17.37 -2.15
C GLN A 40 -12.01 15.94 -1.95
N LEU A 41 -11.12 15.00 -1.59
CA LEU A 41 -11.51 13.62 -1.32
C LEU A 41 -12.40 13.52 -0.08
N PHE A 42 -12.14 14.29 0.96
CA PHE A 42 -13.01 14.35 2.14
C PHE A 42 -14.42 14.83 1.78
N ASP A 43 -14.52 15.85 0.95
CA ASP A 43 -15.83 16.34 0.49
C ASP A 43 -16.58 15.29 -0.35
N ASN A 44 -15.87 14.59 -1.24
CA ASN A 44 -16.44 13.51 -2.03
C ASN A 44 -16.93 12.35 -1.14
N ALA A 45 -16.07 11.86 -0.25
CA ALA A 45 -16.39 10.79 0.68
C ALA A 45 -17.57 11.14 1.59
N LYS A 46 -17.61 12.37 2.12
CA LYS A 46 -18.72 12.87 2.93
C LYS A 46 -20.03 12.86 2.17
N ASN A 47 -20.04 13.25 0.89
CA ASN A 47 -21.24 13.22 0.04
C ASN A 47 -21.74 11.78 -0.22
N MET A 48 -20.82 10.81 -0.13
CA MET A 48 -21.12 9.38 -0.24
C MET A 48 -21.47 8.74 1.12
N ASN A 49 -21.48 9.51 2.22
CA ASN A 49 -21.60 9.05 3.62
C ASN A 49 -20.50 8.07 4.04
N GLU A 50 -19.29 8.25 3.48
CA GLU A 50 -18.13 7.44 3.81
C GLU A 50 -17.13 8.21 4.69
N ASP A 51 -16.47 7.47 5.57
CA ASP A 51 -15.36 7.98 6.39
C ASP A 51 -14.02 7.61 5.76
N VAL A 52 -13.04 8.49 5.95
CA VAL A 52 -11.69 8.36 5.39
C VAL A 52 -10.68 8.13 6.50
N LEU A 53 -9.93 7.05 6.43
CA LEU A 53 -8.74 6.84 7.24
C LEU A 53 -7.56 7.56 6.57
N VAL A 54 -6.79 8.28 7.35
CA VAL A 54 -5.67 9.11 6.94
C VAL A 54 -4.38 8.57 7.55
N ALA A 55 -3.40 8.26 6.72
CA ALA A 55 -2.14 7.71 7.17
C ALA A 55 -0.95 8.61 6.85
N GLY A 56 -0.28 9.07 7.90
CA GLY A 56 1.05 9.65 7.90
C GLY A 56 2.11 8.64 8.36
N ILE A 57 3.35 9.08 8.44
CA ILE A 57 4.48 8.21 8.83
C ILE A 57 4.37 7.75 10.29
N GLU A 58 3.99 8.66 11.18
CA GLU A 58 4.00 8.39 12.63
C GLU A 58 2.63 8.00 13.13
N GLU A 59 1.57 8.59 12.58
CA GLU A 59 0.22 8.49 13.10
C GLU A 59 -0.82 8.30 12.00
N MET A 60 -1.93 7.69 12.38
CA MET A 60 -3.15 7.59 11.59
C MET A 60 -4.30 8.27 12.32
N SER A 61 -5.23 8.84 11.57
CA SER A 61 -6.51 9.34 12.07
C SER A 61 -7.61 9.10 11.05
N ALA A 62 -8.86 9.43 11.36
CA ALA A 62 -9.97 9.30 10.42
C ALA A 62 -10.94 10.48 10.55
N THR A 63 -11.73 10.72 9.50
CA THR A 63 -12.79 11.75 9.51
C THR A 63 -13.96 11.36 10.43
N GLY A 64 -14.20 10.09 10.60
CA GLY A 64 -15.20 9.44 11.43
C GLY A 64 -14.92 7.94 11.49
N PHE A 65 -15.89 7.13 11.90
CA PHE A 65 -15.70 5.69 12.06
C PHE A 65 -16.98 4.92 11.74
N ASN A 66 -17.35 4.93 10.45
CA ASN A 66 -18.52 4.19 9.97
C ASN A 66 -18.24 2.68 9.87
N LYS A 67 -19.27 1.90 9.56
CA LYS A 67 -19.17 0.43 9.50
C LYS A 67 -18.21 -0.05 8.41
N ALA A 68 -18.16 0.63 7.25
CA ALA A 68 -17.28 0.26 6.16
C ALA A 68 -15.80 0.44 6.53
N LEU A 69 -15.47 1.53 7.23
CA LEU A 69 -14.11 1.76 7.73
C LEU A 69 -13.74 0.80 8.87
N GLU A 70 -14.69 0.47 9.76
CA GLU A 70 -14.50 -0.56 10.80
C GLU A 70 -14.17 -1.92 10.19
N ASP A 71 -14.91 -2.34 9.16
CA ASP A 71 -14.68 -3.61 8.46
C ASP A 71 -13.31 -3.62 7.76
N TYR A 72 -12.93 -2.51 7.08
CA TYR A 72 -11.61 -2.35 6.50
C TYR A 72 -10.51 -2.54 7.55
N MET A 73 -10.57 -1.80 8.65
CA MET A 73 -9.56 -1.86 9.70
C MET A 73 -9.46 -3.23 10.36
N SER A 74 -10.61 -3.89 10.58
CA SER A 74 -10.67 -5.24 11.12
C SER A 74 -9.98 -6.24 10.18
N PHE A 75 -10.28 -6.17 8.88
CA PHE A 75 -9.68 -7.03 7.85
C PHE A 75 -8.18 -6.77 7.69
N ALA A 76 -7.76 -5.50 7.68
CA ALA A 76 -6.38 -5.08 7.61
C ALA A 76 -5.59 -5.28 8.92
N LYS A 77 -6.26 -5.73 10.00
CA LYS A 77 -5.69 -5.84 11.35
C LYS A 77 -5.08 -4.54 11.87
N LEU A 78 -5.62 -3.41 11.43
CA LEU A 78 -5.23 -2.09 11.90
C LEU A 78 -5.97 -1.73 13.19
N ARG A 79 -5.37 -0.86 14.00
CA ARG A 79 -5.98 -0.31 15.19
C ARG A 79 -5.87 1.20 15.17
N LEU A 80 -7.01 1.86 15.36
CA LEU A 80 -7.10 3.29 15.54
C LEU A 80 -7.51 3.57 16.99
N THR A 81 -6.68 4.28 17.73
CA THR A 81 -6.93 4.60 19.15
C THR A 81 -7.63 5.93 19.32
N ASN A 82 -7.52 6.82 18.34
CA ASN A 82 -8.13 8.15 18.34
C ASN A 82 -8.42 8.61 16.92
N TYR A 83 -9.49 9.41 16.72
CA TYR A 83 -9.86 9.94 15.39
C TYR A 83 -10.70 11.22 15.50
N GLY A 84 -10.83 11.93 14.38
CA GLY A 84 -11.61 13.16 14.28
C GLY A 84 -11.01 14.35 15.03
N GLY A 85 -11.73 15.47 15.02
CA GLY A 85 -11.43 16.67 15.79
C GLY A 85 -9.97 17.13 15.72
N GLU A 86 -9.39 17.44 16.86
CA GLU A 86 -8.02 17.92 16.99
C GLU A 86 -6.99 16.88 16.56
N HIS A 87 -7.25 15.57 16.82
CA HIS A 87 -6.33 14.51 16.44
C HIS A 87 -6.18 14.40 14.90
N LEU A 88 -7.30 14.47 14.17
CA LEU A 88 -7.24 14.51 12.71
C LEU A 88 -6.47 15.73 12.21
N GLN A 89 -6.69 16.90 12.80
CA GLN A 89 -5.95 18.11 12.42
C GLN A 89 -4.45 17.98 12.69
N ASN A 90 -4.06 17.34 13.77
CA ASN A 90 -2.65 17.09 14.08
C ASN A 90 -2.01 16.19 13.01
N VAL A 91 -2.67 15.08 12.60
CA VAL A 91 -2.16 14.23 11.51
C VAL A 91 -2.07 15.01 10.20
N LEU A 92 -3.07 15.83 9.90
CA LEU A 92 -3.13 16.64 8.69
C LEU A 92 -2.14 17.83 8.67
N ASN A 93 -1.56 18.21 9.79
CA ASN A 93 -0.47 19.20 9.87
C ASN A 93 0.89 18.61 9.47
N HIS A 94 0.97 17.29 9.34
CA HIS A 94 2.14 16.56 8.85
C HIS A 94 1.88 16.03 7.43
N GLU A 95 2.90 15.43 6.84
CA GLU A 95 2.78 14.80 5.53
C GLU A 95 1.89 13.55 5.60
N VAL A 96 0.90 13.48 4.72
CA VAL A 96 -0.01 12.34 4.52
C VAL A 96 0.40 11.61 3.25
N TYR A 97 0.46 10.29 3.29
CA TYR A 97 0.93 9.48 2.17
C TYR A 97 -0.14 8.57 1.57
N GLN A 98 -1.15 8.23 2.37
CA GLN A 98 -2.23 7.34 1.93
C GLN A 98 -3.53 7.68 2.62
N LEU A 99 -4.62 7.60 1.87
CA LEU A 99 -5.98 7.60 2.39
C LEU A 99 -6.60 6.24 2.14
N MET A 100 -7.54 5.82 2.97
CA MET A 100 -8.24 4.55 2.82
C MET A 100 -9.72 4.75 3.07
N VAL A 101 -10.56 4.14 2.22
CA VAL A 101 -12.02 4.27 2.29
C VAL A 101 -12.66 2.91 2.05
N GLY A 102 -13.72 2.61 2.79
CA GLY A 102 -14.52 1.40 2.64
C GLY A 102 -15.50 1.51 1.49
N THR A 103 -15.02 1.48 0.23
CA THR A 103 -15.85 1.57 -0.98
C THR A 103 -15.59 0.44 -1.95
N LYS A 104 -16.55 0.16 -2.83
CA LYS A 104 -16.41 -0.78 -3.94
C LYS A 104 -15.94 -0.05 -5.21
N GLU A 105 -15.48 -0.83 -6.20
CA GLU A 105 -14.93 -0.32 -7.45
C GLU A 105 -15.92 0.56 -8.24
N GLU A 106 -17.23 0.24 -8.17
CA GLU A 106 -18.26 1.02 -8.86
C GLU A 106 -18.39 2.47 -8.34
N GLN A 107 -17.81 2.75 -7.16
CA GLN A 107 -17.84 4.07 -6.50
C GLN A 107 -16.57 4.89 -6.77
N ASP A 108 -15.58 4.35 -7.47
CA ASP A 108 -14.24 4.97 -7.64
C ASP A 108 -14.31 6.32 -8.37
N ASP A 109 -15.12 6.42 -9.43
CA ASP A 109 -15.27 7.66 -10.19
C ASP A 109 -15.92 8.78 -9.35
N GLU A 110 -16.81 8.40 -8.44
CA GLU A 110 -17.44 9.36 -7.54
C GLU A 110 -16.47 9.81 -6.45
N LEU A 111 -15.71 8.89 -5.89
CA LEU A 111 -14.72 9.15 -4.84
C LEU A 111 -13.59 10.05 -5.37
N LEU A 112 -13.12 9.85 -6.60
CA LEU A 112 -12.06 10.66 -7.22
C LEU A 112 -12.58 11.85 -8.04
N ARG A 113 -13.87 12.19 -7.96
CA ARG A 113 -14.44 13.29 -8.75
C ARG A 113 -13.67 14.60 -8.51
N GLY A 114 -13.17 15.19 -9.60
CA GLY A 114 -12.41 16.45 -9.59
C GLY A 114 -10.95 16.32 -9.20
N ILE A 115 -10.48 15.13 -8.80
CA ILE A 115 -9.10 14.87 -8.38
C ILE A 115 -8.34 14.22 -9.53
N LYS A 116 -7.17 14.77 -9.90
CA LYS A 116 -6.35 14.28 -11.02
C LYS A 116 -5.05 13.62 -10.58
N ASN A 117 -4.51 14.02 -9.43
CA ASN A 117 -3.20 13.58 -8.98
C ASN A 117 -3.25 12.31 -8.12
N LEU A 118 -4.44 11.86 -7.73
CA LEU A 118 -4.61 10.63 -6.97
C LEU A 118 -5.07 9.47 -7.87
N LYS A 119 -4.82 8.27 -7.40
CA LYS A 119 -5.36 7.02 -7.94
C LYS A 119 -5.78 6.10 -6.82
N ILE A 120 -6.71 5.21 -7.15
CA ILE A 120 -7.14 4.12 -6.30
C ILE A 120 -6.31 2.87 -6.62
N THR A 121 -5.95 2.13 -5.57
CA THR A 121 -5.40 0.78 -5.65
C THR A 121 -6.16 -0.13 -4.68
N ARG A 122 -6.40 -1.38 -5.07
CA ARG A 122 -7.20 -2.33 -4.29
C ARG A 122 -6.48 -3.65 -4.09
N TRP A 123 -6.49 -4.10 -2.85
CA TRP A 123 -6.11 -5.45 -2.45
C TRP A 123 -7.32 -6.22 -1.89
N TRP A 124 -8.41 -5.51 -1.55
CA TRP A 124 -9.69 -6.06 -1.11
C TRP A 124 -10.85 -5.41 -1.89
N ASP A 125 -11.91 -6.20 -2.20
CA ASP A 125 -12.99 -5.73 -3.07
C ASP A 125 -13.94 -4.71 -2.38
N CYS A 126 -13.94 -4.64 -1.04
CA CYS A 126 -14.82 -3.77 -0.25
C CYS A 126 -14.15 -2.49 0.24
N ALA A 127 -12.88 -2.26 -0.10
CA ALA A 127 -12.17 -1.05 0.30
C ALA A 127 -11.04 -0.71 -0.67
N CYS A 128 -10.57 0.52 -0.60
CA CYS A 128 -9.49 1.00 -1.44
C CYS A 128 -8.46 1.82 -0.66
N ASP A 129 -7.22 1.77 -1.14
CA ASP A 129 -6.15 2.69 -0.81
C ASP A 129 -6.09 3.77 -1.88
N ILE A 130 -5.90 5.03 -1.47
CA ILE A 130 -5.77 6.17 -2.36
C ILE A 130 -4.39 6.77 -2.14
N VAL A 131 -3.61 6.83 -3.21
CA VAL A 131 -2.22 7.30 -3.20
C VAL A 131 -1.99 8.26 -4.36
N ASN A 132 -0.86 8.95 -4.40
CA ASN A 132 -0.49 9.74 -5.58
C ASN A 132 -0.47 8.87 -6.82
N ARG A 133 -0.90 9.44 -7.95
CA ARG A 133 -0.98 8.74 -9.25
C ARG A 133 0.35 8.13 -9.68
N ASP A 134 1.44 8.79 -9.33
CA ASP A 134 2.80 8.36 -9.66
C ASP A 134 3.36 7.30 -8.68
N CYS A 135 2.67 7.03 -7.57
CA CYS A 135 3.12 6.00 -6.63
C CYS A 135 2.75 4.60 -7.12
N SER A 136 3.70 3.68 -7.03
CA SER A 136 3.47 2.25 -7.19
C SER A 136 4.55 1.46 -6.45
N LYS A 137 4.28 0.18 -6.17
CA LYS A 137 5.28 -0.67 -5.51
C LYS A 137 6.53 -0.86 -6.38
N SER A 138 6.37 -0.95 -7.70
CA SER A 138 7.50 -1.03 -8.64
C SER A 138 8.37 0.22 -8.61
N GLN A 139 7.77 1.40 -8.52
CA GLN A 139 8.54 2.65 -8.36
C GLN A 139 9.28 2.69 -7.01
N GLY A 140 8.62 2.31 -5.92
CA GLY A 140 9.29 2.19 -4.63
C GLY A 140 10.52 1.28 -4.70
N ILE A 141 10.39 0.12 -5.37
CA ILE A 141 11.51 -0.81 -5.63
C ILE A 141 12.60 -0.11 -6.46
N SER A 142 12.27 0.61 -7.52
CA SER A 142 13.27 1.26 -8.36
C SER A 142 14.13 2.27 -7.59
N HIS A 143 13.56 3.02 -6.66
CA HIS A 143 14.31 3.94 -5.81
C HIS A 143 15.26 3.22 -4.83
N VAL A 144 14.85 2.06 -4.32
CA VAL A 144 15.73 1.21 -3.50
C VAL A 144 16.88 0.66 -4.34
N LEU A 145 16.59 0.15 -5.53
CA LEU A 145 17.62 -0.38 -6.44
C LEU A 145 18.65 0.68 -6.82
N GLU A 146 18.19 1.88 -7.17
CA GLU A 146 19.08 3.01 -7.46
C GLU A 146 20.00 3.32 -6.29
N ALA A 147 19.46 3.33 -5.07
CA ALA A 147 20.21 3.64 -3.85
C ALA A 147 21.30 2.61 -3.53
N TYR A 148 21.10 1.35 -3.92
CA TYR A 148 22.04 0.26 -3.70
C TYR A 148 22.86 -0.13 -4.94
N GLY A 149 22.61 0.50 -6.10
CA GLY A 149 23.31 0.21 -7.35
C GLY A 149 22.94 -1.15 -7.97
N TYR A 150 21.72 -1.61 -7.74
CA TYR A 150 21.18 -2.83 -8.32
C TYR A 150 20.24 -2.52 -9.51
N ASN A 151 19.99 -3.55 -10.32
CA ASN A 151 19.04 -3.51 -11.43
C ASN A 151 17.82 -4.39 -11.13
N ARG A 152 16.75 -4.22 -11.88
CA ARG A 152 15.51 -5.00 -11.71
C ARG A 152 15.72 -6.51 -11.84
N GLU A 153 16.70 -6.94 -12.62
CA GLU A 153 17.09 -8.36 -12.78
C GLU A 153 17.63 -8.98 -11.48
N ASN A 154 18.04 -8.16 -10.51
CA ASN A 154 18.49 -8.59 -9.19
C ASN A 154 17.32 -8.70 -8.18
N VAL A 155 16.07 -8.44 -8.61
CA VAL A 155 14.90 -8.44 -7.73
C VAL A 155 14.11 -9.71 -7.89
N MET A 156 13.81 -10.35 -6.76
CA MET A 156 12.72 -11.31 -6.62
C MET A 156 11.62 -10.65 -5.78
N ALA A 157 10.40 -10.56 -6.32
CA ALA A 157 9.27 -9.96 -5.64
C ALA A 157 8.19 -11.02 -5.36
N PHE A 158 7.54 -10.93 -4.20
CA PHE A 158 6.43 -11.80 -3.80
C PHE A 158 5.17 -10.96 -3.58
N GLY A 159 4.03 -11.42 -4.08
CA GLY A 159 2.77 -10.72 -3.93
C GLY A 159 1.55 -11.60 -4.10
N ASP A 160 0.40 -11.15 -3.55
CA ASP A 160 -0.89 -11.86 -3.66
C ASP A 160 -2.07 -10.92 -3.94
N GLY A 161 -1.88 -9.61 -3.73
CA GLY A 161 -2.90 -8.58 -3.92
C GLY A 161 -2.93 -7.95 -5.30
N GLY A 162 -4.04 -7.31 -5.65
CA GLY A 162 -4.15 -6.56 -6.90
C GLY A 162 -3.16 -5.39 -6.99
N ASN A 163 -2.76 -4.83 -5.85
CA ASN A 163 -1.77 -3.77 -5.74
C ASN A 163 -0.31 -4.26 -5.87
N ASP A 164 -0.09 -5.58 -6.02
CA ASP A 164 1.24 -6.17 -6.23
C ASP A 164 1.55 -6.41 -7.71
N MET A 165 0.56 -6.33 -8.59
CA MET A 165 0.71 -6.72 -9.99
C MET A 165 1.85 -5.97 -10.69
N ASP A 166 1.96 -4.67 -10.47
CA ASP A 166 3.01 -3.83 -11.06
C ASP A 166 4.42 -4.22 -10.59
N MET A 167 4.60 -4.57 -9.32
CA MET A 167 5.90 -5.03 -8.84
C MET A 167 6.26 -6.44 -9.30
N LEU A 168 5.26 -7.33 -9.45
CA LEU A 168 5.49 -8.67 -9.98
C LEU A 168 5.92 -8.63 -11.45
N GLU A 169 5.32 -7.75 -12.26
CA GLU A 169 5.72 -7.53 -13.66
C GLU A 169 7.08 -6.82 -13.78
N TYR A 170 7.37 -5.93 -12.83
CA TYR A 170 8.61 -5.15 -12.86
C TYR A 170 9.83 -5.99 -12.48
N ALA A 171 9.72 -6.84 -11.48
CA ALA A 171 10.83 -7.62 -10.93
C ALA A 171 11.48 -8.54 -11.98
N GLY A 172 12.75 -8.87 -11.80
CA GLY A 172 13.42 -9.90 -12.58
C GLY A 172 12.78 -11.27 -12.39
N ILE A 173 12.32 -11.55 -11.18
CA ILE A 173 11.53 -12.72 -10.83
C ILE A 173 10.32 -12.25 -9.99
N GLY A 174 9.14 -12.19 -10.62
CA GLY A 174 7.87 -11.98 -9.93
C GLY A 174 7.26 -13.31 -9.51
N VAL A 175 6.95 -13.48 -8.24
CA VAL A 175 6.37 -14.69 -7.65
C VAL A 175 4.99 -14.37 -7.07
N ALA A 176 3.94 -14.94 -7.65
CA ALA A 176 2.60 -14.84 -7.09
C ALA A 176 2.38 -15.96 -6.06
N MET A 177 1.82 -15.60 -4.91
CA MET A 177 1.43 -16.58 -3.89
C MET A 177 0.26 -17.43 -4.36
N GLY A 178 0.19 -18.69 -3.91
CA GLY A 178 -0.85 -19.64 -4.31
C GLY A 178 -2.28 -19.21 -3.98
N ASN A 179 -2.44 -18.41 -2.91
CA ASN A 179 -3.72 -17.80 -2.51
C ASN A 179 -4.13 -16.57 -3.35
N ALA A 180 -3.27 -16.08 -4.26
CA ALA A 180 -3.56 -14.91 -5.10
C ALA A 180 -4.70 -15.21 -6.10
N LYS A 181 -5.43 -14.16 -6.49
CA LYS A 181 -6.43 -14.22 -7.56
C LYS A 181 -5.73 -14.49 -8.91
N GLU A 182 -6.43 -15.16 -9.86
CA GLU A 182 -5.88 -15.56 -11.15
C GLU A 182 -5.26 -14.37 -11.94
N LYS A 183 -5.85 -13.18 -11.86
CA LYS A 183 -5.32 -11.98 -12.50
C LYS A 183 -3.92 -11.57 -11.96
N VAL A 184 -3.66 -11.82 -10.68
CA VAL A 184 -2.35 -11.55 -10.06
C VAL A 184 -1.34 -12.61 -10.45
N LYS A 185 -1.76 -13.89 -10.44
CA LYS A 185 -0.93 -15.01 -10.91
C LYS A 185 -0.47 -14.83 -12.35
N ALA A 186 -1.34 -14.27 -13.21
CA ALA A 186 -1.03 -14.01 -14.61
C ALA A 186 0.07 -12.96 -14.85
N CYS A 187 0.35 -12.09 -13.85
CA CYS A 187 1.41 -11.07 -13.89
C CYS A 187 2.77 -11.61 -13.43
N ALA A 188 2.83 -12.82 -12.88
CA ALA A 188 4.05 -13.36 -12.27
C ALA A 188 4.80 -14.31 -13.20
N ASN A 189 6.10 -14.44 -13.00
CA ASN A 189 6.94 -15.44 -13.68
C ASN A 189 6.74 -16.85 -13.09
N TYR A 190 6.36 -16.93 -11.81
CA TYR A 190 6.19 -18.17 -11.07
C TYR A 190 5.02 -18.05 -10.08
N VAL A 191 4.26 -19.12 -9.94
CA VAL A 191 3.23 -19.24 -8.90
C VAL A 191 3.71 -20.27 -7.89
N THR A 192 3.84 -19.84 -6.64
CA THR A 192 4.26 -20.70 -5.54
C THR A 192 3.08 -21.24 -4.74
N ASP A 193 3.34 -21.94 -3.64
CA ASP A 193 2.31 -22.38 -2.70
C ASP A 193 1.65 -21.20 -1.97
N SER A 194 0.61 -21.46 -1.22
CA SER A 194 -0.10 -20.43 -0.46
C SER A 194 0.75 -19.88 0.69
N VAL A 195 0.31 -18.77 1.27
CA VAL A 195 0.93 -18.20 2.47
C VAL A 195 0.86 -19.17 3.67
N ASP A 196 -0.18 -20.00 3.72
CA ASP A 196 -0.38 -20.99 4.78
C ASP A 196 0.49 -22.26 4.59
N ASP A 197 1.06 -22.45 3.40
CA ASP A 197 1.87 -23.60 3.01
C ASP A 197 3.34 -23.22 2.73
N ASP A 198 3.87 -22.21 3.42
CA ASP A 198 5.26 -21.75 3.30
C ASP A 198 5.68 -21.39 1.85
N GLY A 199 4.77 -20.83 1.05
CA GLY A 199 5.00 -20.53 -0.37
C GLY A 199 6.26 -19.71 -0.66
N VAL A 200 6.65 -18.75 0.22
CA VAL A 200 7.91 -18.01 0.07
C VAL A 200 9.10 -18.94 0.11
N VAL A 201 9.14 -19.87 1.08
CA VAL A 201 10.23 -20.86 1.23
C VAL A 201 10.28 -21.80 0.03
N THR A 202 9.12 -22.25 -0.45
CA THR A 202 9.02 -23.10 -1.66
C THR A 202 9.63 -22.40 -2.88
N ALA A 203 9.30 -21.14 -3.12
CA ALA A 203 9.86 -20.39 -4.23
C ALA A 203 11.38 -20.16 -4.08
N LEU A 204 11.86 -19.79 -2.89
CA LEU A 204 13.30 -19.60 -2.65
C LEU A 204 14.10 -20.89 -2.91
N LYS A 205 13.56 -22.06 -2.55
CA LYS A 205 14.14 -23.36 -2.88
C LYS A 205 14.09 -23.66 -4.38
N HIS A 206 12.97 -23.36 -5.04
CA HIS A 206 12.80 -23.56 -6.48
C HIS A 206 13.85 -22.81 -7.29
N PHE A 207 14.17 -21.58 -6.89
CA PHE A 207 15.18 -20.73 -7.53
C PHE A 207 16.60 -20.91 -6.95
N HIS A 208 16.84 -21.89 -6.09
CA HIS A 208 18.14 -22.20 -5.48
C HIS A 208 18.77 -21.02 -4.70
N ILE A 209 17.94 -20.21 -4.05
CA ILE A 209 18.39 -19.11 -3.20
C ILE A 209 18.72 -19.62 -1.79
N ILE A 210 17.99 -20.63 -1.33
CA ILE A 210 18.22 -21.33 -0.05
C ILE A 210 18.20 -22.84 -0.26
#